data_ccd0b55f621956baa89e69943d28f3fc
#
_entry.id   ccd0b55f621956baa89e69943d28f3fc
#
_cell.length_a   1.000
_cell.length_b   1.000
_cell.length_c   1.000
_cell.angle_alpha   90.00
_cell.angle_beta   90.00
_cell.angle_gamma   90.00
#
_symmetry.space_group_name_H-M   'P 1'
#
loop_
_entity.id
_entity.type
_entity.pdbx_description
1 polymer ?
#
loop_
_entity_poly.entity_id
_entity_poly.type
_entity_poly.pdbx_seq_one_letter_code
_entity_poly.pdbx_strand_id
1 'polypeptide(L)'
;MGEVRMKTTVKQRAHGACPSHSRSVISVRDQVFQIDEPAERGGGNTGPAPTETALAALIGCTNVIGHKCAQKLGLDIGHLAITAVCDFDRRGVSLAEEIDLPFTRIELTVKADGPVSETELQQVAAEVAKFCPLAKLYRGAGTEIIENWQSANT
;
A
#
# COMPACT_ATOMS: atom_id res chain seq x y z
N MET A 1 -14.01 -34.59 15.70
CA MET A 1 -13.37 -33.79 14.62
C MET A 1 -12.38 -32.83 15.26
N GLY A 2 -11.11 -32.96 14.95
CA GLY A 2 -10.09 -32.05 15.46
C GLY A 2 -10.29 -30.65 14.88
N GLU A 3 -10.30 -29.65 15.73
CA GLU A 3 -10.28 -28.23 15.34
C GLU A 3 -9.02 -27.98 14.48
N VAL A 4 -9.19 -27.65 13.19
CA VAL A 4 -8.08 -27.28 12.33
C VAL A 4 -7.58 -25.92 12.79
N ARG A 5 -6.56 -25.93 13.66
CA ARG A 5 -5.97 -24.70 14.18
C ARG A 5 -5.26 -23.99 13.02
N MET A 6 -5.80 -22.86 12.55
CA MET A 6 -5.21 -22.05 11.51
C MET A 6 -3.81 -21.58 11.94
N LYS A 7 -2.83 -21.75 11.07
CA LYS A 7 -1.48 -21.20 11.31
C LYS A 7 -1.58 -19.68 11.38
N THR A 8 -1.15 -19.11 12.49
CA THR A 8 -1.17 -17.66 12.70
C THR A 8 0.00 -16.95 12.03
N THR A 9 1.08 -17.68 11.76
CA THR A 9 2.28 -17.13 11.11
C THR A 9 2.53 -17.88 9.81
N VAL A 10 2.71 -17.14 8.73
CA VAL A 10 3.04 -17.67 7.40
C VAL A 10 4.35 -17.05 6.92
N LYS A 11 5.06 -17.77 6.04
CA LYS A 11 6.29 -17.26 5.41
C LYS A 11 5.94 -16.72 4.03
N GLN A 12 6.29 -15.48 3.80
CA GLN A 12 6.28 -14.88 2.46
C GLN A 12 7.70 -14.84 1.92
N ARG A 13 7.88 -15.08 0.64
CA ARG A 13 9.19 -15.11 0.00
C ARG A 13 9.18 -14.28 -1.27
N ALA A 14 10.25 -13.54 -1.48
CA ALA A 14 10.53 -12.83 -2.72
C ALA A 14 11.98 -13.12 -3.12
N HIS A 15 12.23 -13.18 -4.42
CA HIS A 15 13.57 -13.29 -4.99
C HIS A 15 13.81 -12.15 -5.95
N GLY A 16 15.00 -11.57 -5.93
CA GLY A 16 15.40 -10.50 -6.84
C GLY A 16 16.66 -10.87 -7.60
N ALA A 17 16.61 -10.77 -8.93
CA ALA A 17 17.77 -10.72 -9.79
C ALA A 17 18.00 -9.25 -10.18
N CYS A 18 19.18 -8.73 -9.87
CA CYS A 18 19.50 -7.32 -10.04
C CYS A 18 20.56 -7.14 -11.14
N PRO A 19 20.13 -7.01 -12.43
CA PRO A 19 21.06 -6.95 -13.57
C PRO A 19 21.80 -5.63 -13.69
N SER A 20 21.38 -4.60 -12.97
CA SER A 20 22.08 -3.32 -12.89
C SER A 20 22.00 -2.75 -11.48
N HIS A 21 22.68 -1.62 -11.24
CA HIS A 21 22.69 -0.93 -9.95
C HIS A 21 21.29 -0.38 -9.53
N SER A 22 20.36 -0.27 -10.47
CA SER A 22 19.03 0.31 -10.24
C SER A 22 17.88 -0.66 -10.52
N ARG A 23 18.05 -1.57 -11.46
CA ARG A 23 17.00 -2.48 -11.90
C ARG A 23 17.00 -3.76 -11.08
N SER A 24 15.83 -4.13 -10.59
CA SER A 24 15.57 -5.39 -9.92
C SER A 24 14.39 -6.10 -10.59
N VAL A 25 14.59 -7.35 -10.99
CA VAL A 25 13.53 -8.23 -11.48
C VAL A 25 13.07 -9.08 -10.31
N ILE A 26 11.86 -8.86 -9.84
CA ILE A 26 11.35 -9.47 -8.62
C ILE A 26 10.40 -10.61 -8.96
N SER A 27 10.62 -11.76 -8.33
CA SER A 27 9.74 -12.93 -8.44
C SER A 27 9.11 -13.22 -7.08
N VAL A 28 7.78 -13.29 -7.07
CA VAL A 28 6.98 -13.67 -5.89
C VAL A 28 5.96 -14.71 -6.34
N ARG A 29 6.07 -15.95 -5.87
CA ARG A 29 5.27 -17.07 -6.37
C ARG A 29 5.48 -17.24 -7.90
N ASP A 30 4.40 -17.21 -8.68
CA ASP A 30 4.38 -17.26 -10.14
C ASP A 30 4.33 -15.86 -10.80
N GLN A 31 4.48 -14.80 -9.99
CA GLN A 31 4.41 -13.41 -10.46
C GLN A 31 5.81 -12.80 -10.59
N VAL A 32 5.99 -12.00 -11.61
CA VAL A 32 7.23 -11.26 -11.88
C VAL A 32 6.91 -9.80 -12.14
N PHE A 33 7.65 -8.90 -11.52
CA PHE A 33 7.57 -7.47 -11.79
C PHE A 33 8.94 -6.81 -11.66
N GLN A 34 9.05 -5.58 -12.13
CA GLN A 34 10.32 -4.86 -12.11
C GLN A 34 10.23 -3.61 -11.25
N ILE A 35 11.33 -3.34 -10.55
CA ILE A 35 11.59 -2.11 -9.83
C ILE A 35 12.84 -1.50 -10.46
N ASP A 36 12.81 -0.20 -10.72
CA ASP A 36 13.94 0.51 -11.33
C ASP A 36 13.92 1.98 -10.87
N GLU A 37 14.94 2.71 -11.20
CA GLU A 37 14.98 4.16 -11.03
C GLU A 37 14.64 4.85 -12.35
N PRO A 38 14.06 6.07 -12.34
CA PRO A 38 13.89 6.84 -13.55
C PRO A 38 15.23 7.30 -14.14
N ALA A 39 15.21 7.68 -15.42
CA ALA A 39 16.43 8.09 -16.13
C ALA A 39 17.14 9.25 -15.45
N GLU A 40 16.39 10.20 -14.89
CA GLU A 40 16.94 11.38 -14.18
C GLU A 40 17.76 10.99 -12.94
N ARG A 41 17.53 9.80 -12.38
CA ARG A 41 18.29 9.25 -11.26
C ARG A 41 19.24 8.12 -11.68
N GLY A 42 19.54 8.02 -12.98
CA GLY A 42 20.50 7.07 -13.52
C GLY A 42 19.98 5.66 -13.76
N GLY A 43 18.66 5.47 -13.75
CA GLY A 43 18.01 4.19 -14.02
C GLY A 43 17.61 4.02 -15.48
N GLY A 44 17.03 2.85 -15.78
CA GLY A 44 16.47 2.50 -17.10
C GLY A 44 14.99 2.81 -17.24
N ASN A 45 14.34 3.26 -16.18
CA ASN A 45 12.89 3.53 -16.14
C ASN A 45 12.03 2.33 -16.59
N THR A 46 12.43 1.13 -16.20
CA THR A 46 11.72 -0.11 -16.56
C THR A 46 10.64 -0.50 -15.56
N GLY A 47 10.51 0.23 -14.46
CA GLY A 47 9.51 0.05 -13.43
C GLY A 47 9.51 1.22 -12.45
N PRO A 48 8.57 1.26 -11.50
CA PRO A 48 8.55 2.26 -10.46
C PRO A 48 9.79 2.13 -9.55
N ALA A 49 10.14 3.23 -8.89
CA ALA A 49 11.21 3.23 -7.90
C ALA A 49 10.82 2.41 -6.65
N PRO A 50 11.79 1.94 -5.85
CA PRO A 50 11.49 1.15 -4.65
C PRO A 50 10.52 1.84 -3.69
N THR A 51 10.70 3.13 -3.44
CA THR A 51 9.82 3.92 -2.56
C THR A 51 8.42 4.12 -3.13
N GLU A 52 8.32 4.29 -4.44
CA GLU A 52 7.04 4.34 -5.17
C GLU A 52 6.33 3.00 -5.13
N THR A 53 7.06 1.90 -5.23
CA THR A 53 6.53 0.53 -5.12
C THR A 53 5.94 0.28 -3.73
N ALA A 54 6.61 0.74 -2.67
CA ALA A 54 6.10 0.66 -1.30
C ALA A 54 4.79 1.44 -1.13
N LEU A 55 4.69 2.63 -1.74
CA LEU A 55 3.46 3.43 -1.74
C LEU A 55 2.33 2.73 -2.52
N ALA A 56 2.64 2.18 -3.69
CA ALA A 56 1.69 1.43 -4.50
C ALA A 56 1.16 0.18 -3.77
N ALA A 57 2.01 -0.49 -3.00
CA ALA A 57 1.60 -1.64 -2.18
C ALA A 57 0.53 -1.25 -1.13
N LEU A 58 0.62 -0.06 -0.56
CA LEU A 58 -0.41 0.46 0.35
C LEU A 58 -1.76 0.62 -0.35
N ILE A 59 -1.78 1.10 -1.59
CA ILE A 59 -3.01 1.19 -2.40
C ILE A 59 -3.62 -0.21 -2.59
N GLY A 60 -2.81 -1.19 -3.01
CA GLY A 60 -3.28 -2.56 -3.20
C GLY A 60 -3.84 -3.17 -1.92
N CYS A 61 -3.18 -2.94 -0.80
CA CYS A 61 -3.63 -3.41 0.51
C CYS A 61 -4.93 -2.74 0.94
N THR A 62 -5.05 -1.44 0.75
CA THR A 62 -6.27 -0.67 1.03
C THR A 62 -7.46 -1.22 0.24
N ASN A 63 -7.26 -1.54 -1.04
CA ASN A 63 -8.28 -2.13 -1.89
C ASN A 63 -8.74 -3.50 -1.36
N VAL A 64 -7.80 -4.41 -1.11
CA VAL A 64 -8.11 -5.78 -0.64
C VAL A 64 -8.80 -5.75 0.73
N ILE A 65 -8.23 -5.03 1.68
CA ILE A 65 -8.77 -4.96 3.04
C ILE A 65 -10.08 -4.17 3.07
N GLY A 66 -10.19 -3.12 2.25
CA GLY A 66 -11.44 -2.36 2.09
C GLY A 66 -12.62 -3.25 1.69
N HIS A 67 -12.44 -4.09 0.68
CA HIS A 67 -13.47 -5.04 0.25
C HIS A 67 -13.78 -6.10 1.31
N LYS A 68 -12.77 -6.62 2.00
CA LYS A 68 -12.99 -7.57 3.11
C LYS A 68 -13.78 -6.95 4.26
N CYS A 69 -13.45 -5.73 4.64
CA CYS A 69 -14.16 -5.01 5.69
C CYS A 69 -15.60 -4.68 5.28
N ALA A 70 -15.80 -4.22 4.04
CA ALA A 70 -17.14 -3.97 3.50
C ALA A 70 -18.00 -5.23 3.50
N GLN A 71 -17.45 -6.36 3.06
CA GLN A 71 -18.14 -7.65 3.10
C GLN A 71 -18.54 -8.04 4.51
N LYS A 72 -17.67 -7.89 5.48
CA LYS A 72 -17.94 -8.15 6.90
C LYS A 72 -19.09 -7.29 7.42
N LEU A 73 -19.19 -6.05 6.95
CA LEU A 73 -20.26 -5.11 7.34
C LEU A 73 -21.53 -5.26 6.50
N GLY A 74 -21.55 -6.15 5.50
CA GLY A 74 -22.69 -6.34 4.61
C GLY A 74 -22.91 -5.19 3.63
N LEU A 75 -21.83 -4.46 3.27
CA LEU A 75 -21.86 -3.29 2.40
C LEU A 75 -21.25 -3.58 1.03
N ASP A 76 -21.81 -2.97 -0.01
CA ASP A 76 -21.28 -2.99 -1.37
C ASP A 76 -20.63 -1.65 -1.69
N ILE A 77 -19.31 -1.61 -1.68
CA ILE A 77 -18.55 -0.38 -2.01
C ILE A 77 -18.22 -0.27 -3.50
N GLY A 78 -18.59 -1.26 -4.31
CA GLY A 78 -18.33 -1.26 -5.74
C GLY A 78 -16.85 -1.36 -6.06
N HIS A 79 -16.40 -0.56 -7.03
CA HIS A 79 -14.99 -0.42 -7.38
C HIS A 79 -14.37 0.76 -6.63
N LEU A 80 -13.09 0.65 -6.32
CA LEU A 80 -12.35 1.72 -5.66
C LEU A 80 -11.35 2.36 -6.62
N ALA A 81 -11.31 3.69 -6.62
CA ALA A 81 -10.22 4.46 -7.19
C ALA A 81 -9.44 5.08 -6.03
N ILE A 82 -8.16 4.77 -5.92
CA ILE A 82 -7.34 5.14 -4.77
C ILE A 82 -6.13 5.94 -5.24
N THR A 83 -5.93 7.10 -4.64
CA THR A 83 -4.76 7.95 -4.85
C THR A 83 -3.99 8.07 -3.55
N ALA A 84 -2.68 7.90 -3.60
CA ALA A 84 -1.80 8.08 -2.47
C ALA A 84 -0.76 9.14 -2.80
N VAL A 85 -0.63 10.14 -1.93
CA VAL A 85 0.42 11.17 -2.02
C VAL A 85 1.25 11.09 -0.75
N CYS A 86 2.57 10.95 -0.91
CA CYS A 86 3.50 10.82 0.20
C CYS A 86 4.49 11.98 0.24
N ASP A 87 4.62 12.61 1.40
CA ASP A 87 5.73 13.48 1.70
C ASP A 87 6.91 12.61 2.12
N PHE A 88 7.97 12.65 1.31
CA PHE A 88 9.14 11.80 1.47
C PHE A 88 10.40 12.64 1.70
N ASP A 89 11.10 12.37 2.81
CA ASP A 89 12.37 13.02 3.12
C ASP A 89 13.50 12.31 2.39
N ARG A 90 14.02 12.92 1.33
CA ARG A 90 15.03 12.33 0.44
C ARG A 90 16.46 12.47 0.92
N ARG A 91 16.72 13.14 2.04
CA ARG A 91 18.08 13.37 2.53
C ARG A 91 18.81 12.05 2.83
N GLY A 92 18.08 11.02 3.28
CA GLY A 92 18.64 9.70 3.51
C GLY A 92 19.05 8.99 2.23
N VAL A 93 18.18 8.92 1.22
CA VAL A 93 18.48 8.22 -0.05
C VAL A 93 19.54 8.95 -0.89
N SER A 94 19.71 10.25 -0.68
CA SER A 94 20.82 11.02 -1.29
C SER A 94 22.13 10.90 -0.52
N LEU A 95 22.14 10.15 0.59
CA LEU A 95 23.28 9.93 1.48
C LEU A 95 23.81 11.23 2.13
N ALA A 96 22.97 12.27 2.15
CA ALA A 96 23.32 13.56 2.73
C ALA A 96 23.25 13.53 4.26
N GLU A 97 22.25 12.83 4.82
CA GLU A 97 21.97 12.78 6.25
C GLU A 97 21.23 11.51 6.58
N GLU A 98 21.49 10.93 7.76
CA GLU A 98 20.69 9.82 8.29
C GLU A 98 19.31 10.32 8.72
N ILE A 99 18.25 9.71 8.19
CA ILE A 99 16.86 10.08 8.44
C ILE A 99 16.11 8.88 9.02
N ASP A 100 15.59 9.02 10.23
CA ASP A 100 14.86 7.94 10.92
C ASP A 100 13.46 7.70 10.35
N LEU A 101 12.80 8.75 9.84
CA LEU A 101 11.45 8.68 9.29
C LEU A 101 11.39 9.29 7.88
N PRO A 102 11.76 8.51 6.83
CA PRO A 102 11.73 9.03 5.46
C PRO A 102 10.31 9.27 4.91
N PHE A 103 9.37 8.37 5.20
CA PHE A 103 7.96 8.53 4.83
C PHE A 103 7.25 9.31 5.92
N THR A 104 7.18 10.62 5.80
CA THR A 104 6.69 11.47 6.90
C THR A 104 5.18 11.51 6.96
N ARG A 105 4.50 11.60 5.81
CA ARG A 105 3.05 11.74 5.74
C ARG A 105 2.54 11.12 4.45
N ILE A 106 1.43 10.39 4.54
CA ILE A 106 0.71 9.84 3.38
C ILE A 106 -0.74 10.32 3.45
N GLU A 107 -1.22 10.85 2.34
CA GLU A 107 -2.63 11.17 2.14
C GLU A 107 -3.22 10.17 1.16
N LEU A 108 -4.23 9.40 1.61
CA LEU A 108 -4.97 8.43 0.83
C LEU A 108 -6.35 9.00 0.53
N THR A 109 -6.69 9.10 -0.74
CA THR A 109 -8.05 9.42 -1.18
C THR A 109 -8.65 8.18 -1.82
N VAL A 110 -9.75 7.68 -1.25
CA VAL A 110 -10.44 6.48 -1.70
C VAL A 110 -11.82 6.86 -2.19
N LYS A 111 -12.12 6.64 -3.46
CA LYS A 111 -13.42 6.87 -4.06
C LYS A 111 -14.09 5.54 -4.36
N ALA A 112 -15.31 5.34 -3.82
CA ALA A 112 -16.10 4.13 -3.98
C ALA A 112 -17.31 4.41 -4.88
N ASP A 113 -17.54 3.59 -5.90
CA ASP A 113 -18.66 3.77 -6.85
C ASP A 113 -19.89 2.91 -6.54
N GLY A 114 -19.85 2.13 -5.46
CA GLY A 114 -20.97 1.29 -5.02
C GLY A 114 -22.13 2.09 -4.37
N PRO A 115 -23.26 1.41 -4.14
CA PRO A 115 -24.46 2.01 -3.52
C PRO A 115 -24.30 2.12 -2.00
N VAL A 116 -23.36 2.89 -1.54
CA VAL A 116 -22.96 3.04 -0.14
C VAL A 116 -23.00 4.52 0.26
N SER A 117 -23.49 4.81 1.47
CA SER A 117 -23.53 6.17 2.01
C SER A 117 -22.16 6.60 2.53
N GLU A 118 -21.98 7.91 2.69
CA GLU A 118 -20.76 8.47 3.31
C GLU A 118 -20.54 7.92 4.72
N THR A 119 -21.59 7.80 5.52
CA THR A 119 -21.52 7.24 6.88
C THR A 119 -21.06 5.78 6.87
N GLU A 120 -21.59 4.97 5.96
CA GLU A 120 -21.18 3.58 5.79
C GLU A 120 -19.73 3.46 5.32
N LEU A 121 -19.28 4.35 4.42
CA LEU A 121 -17.88 4.40 4.00
C LEU A 121 -16.93 4.74 5.17
N GLN A 122 -17.34 5.63 6.06
CA GLN A 122 -16.54 5.93 7.26
C GLN A 122 -16.44 4.72 8.19
N GLN A 123 -17.47 3.89 8.27
CA GLN A 123 -17.42 2.62 9.00
C GLN A 123 -16.43 1.64 8.38
N VAL A 124 -16.42 1.52 7.06
CA VAL A 124 -15.44 0.70 6.33
C VAL A 124 -14.02 1.22 6.58
N ALA A 125 -13.80 2.52 6.46
CA ALA A 125 -12.49 3.15 6.71
C ALA A 125 -11.98 2.86 8.13
N ALA A 126 -12.84 2.94 9.14
CA ALA A 126 -12.49 2.64 10.52
C ALA A 126 -12.08 1.17 10.73
N GLU A 127 -12.75 0.25 10.04
CA GLU A 127 -12.37 -1.17 10.07
C GLU A 127 -11.04 -1.42 9.34
N VAL A 128 -10.83 -0.80 8.18
CA VAL A 128 -9.57 -0.90 7.42
C VAL A 128 -8.37 -0.46 8.29
N ALA A 129 -8.52 0.61 9.04
CA ALA A 129 -7.48 1.10 9.95
C ALA A 129 -7.04 0.06 10.99
N LYS A 130 -7.94 -0.84 11.38
CA LYS A 130 -7.64 -1.91 12.35
C LYS A 130 -6.89 -3.09 11.72
N PHE A 131 -7.07 -3.35 10.44
CA PHE A 131 -6.67 -4.61 9.81
C PHE A 131 -5.66 -4.48 8.66
N CYS A 132 -5.50 -3.31 8.06
CA CYS A 132 -4.58 -3.13 6.92
C CYS A 132 -3.12 -3.26 7.38
N PRO A 133 -2.41 -4.35 6.99
CA PRO A 133 -1.05 -4.57 7.47
C PRO A 133 -0.05 -3.53 6.96
N LEU A 134 -0.24 -2.98 5.76
CA LEU A 134 0.66 -1.96 5.22
C LEU A 134 0.45 -0.60 5.90
N ALA A 135 -0.79 -0.22 6.19
CA ALA A 135 -1.06 0.98 6.98
C ALA A 135 -0.46 0.86 8.38
N LYS A 136 -0.56 -0.33 9.00
CA LYS A 136 0.08 -0.59 10.30
C LYS A 136 1.60 -0.50 10.21
N LEU A 137 2.20 -0.98 9.11
CA LEU A 137 3.65 -0.90 8.90
C LEU A 137 4.11 0.57 8.85
N TYR A 138 3.43 1.42 8.08
CA TYR A 138 3.75 2.84 7.99
C TYR A 138 3.53 3.57 9.31
N ARG A 139 2.36 3.38 9.94
CA ARG A 139 2.06 4.00 11.23
C ARG A 139 3.00 3.54 12.33
N GLY A 140 3.39 2.26 12.32
CA GLY A 140 4.36 1.69 13.25
C GLY A 140 5.75 2.32 13.13
N ALA A 141 6.13 2.80 11.94
CA ALA A 141 7.36 3.55 11.72
C ALA A 141 7.26 5.02 12.15
N GLY A 142 6.05 5.54 12.36
CA GLY A 142 5.79 6.93 12.72
C GLY A 142 5.17 7.77 11.61
N THR A 143 4.87 7.18 10.45
CA THR A 143 4.24 7.89 9.33
C THR A 143 2.81 8.31 9.69
N GLU A 144 2.47 9.57 9.47
CA GLU A 144 1.10 10.05 9.55
C GLU A 144 0.34 9.64 8.29
N ILE A 145 -0.77 8.92 8.43
CA ILE A 145 -1.65 8.58 7.30
C ILE A 145 -3.00 9.27 7.50
N ILE A 146 -3.37 10.10 6.53
CA ILE A 146 -4.68 10.73 6.44
C ILE A 146 -5.47 10.01 5.36
N GLU A 147 -6.64 9.46 5.72
CA GLU A 147 -7.51 8.73 4.80
C GLU A 147 -8.81 9.49 4.56
N ASN A 148 -9.10 9.76 3.29
CA ASN A 148 -10.33 10.40 2.84
C ASN A 148 -11.12 9.41 1.99
N TRP A 149 -12.15 8.80 2.57
CA TRP A 149 -13.05 7.89 1.88
C TRP A 149 -14.30 8.65 1.44
N GLN A 150 -14.61 8.59 0.15
CA GLN A 150 -15.66 9.38 -0.49
C GLN A 150 -16.49 8.49 -1.41
N SER A 151 -17.81 8.74 -1.46
CA SER A 151 -18.64 8.20 -2.52
C SER A 151 -18.33 8.91 -3.85
N ALA A 152 -18.12 8.12 -4.91
CA ALA A 152 -17.94 8.66 -6.25
C ALA A 152 -19.27 9.19 -6.85
N ASN A 153 -20.42 8.89 -6.20
CA ASN A 153 -21.77 9.22 -6.65
C ASN A 153 -22.31 10.53 -6.05
N THR A 154 -21.48 11.24 -5.28
CA THR A 154 -21.84 12.55 -4.70
C THR A 154 -21.20 13.71 -5.45
#